data_aa9e53a5b4c969853e5668eb1e1196e7
#
_entry.id   aa9e53a5b4c969853e5668eb1e1196e7
#
_cell.length_a   1.000
_cell.length_b   1.000
_cell.length_c   1.000
_cell.angle_alpha   90.00
_cell.angle_beta   90.00
_cell.angle_gamma   90.00
#
_symmetry.space_group_name_H-M   'P 1'
#
loop_
_entity.id
_entity.type
_entity.pdbx_description
1 polymer ?
#
loop_
_entity_poly.entity_id
_entity_poly.type
_entity_poly.pdbx_seq_one_letter_code
_entity_poly.pdbx_strand_id
1 'polypeptide(L)'
;MSEQGGGARGRGGRRPDRGAPGGRQGGGPARGGRAPQRRGRRAGEVDPIRTAAADTLEAVRTSDAYANLVLPKILRERGISGRDAAFATELVYGTLRLRGRYDAVLERCTRGRPLGQVDPPVLDLLRLGAHQLLGMRVPAHAAVSETVALVRARASQGAGGFANAVLRAVAADDLDTWLERLREEIPDDGARLAAVESHPAWVVRALRSSLRAHGRPADELPELLRADNAPPAVTLVARPGLTGRAELVAEVEGTLGQEATPGRWAPTAVRLPAGDPAALPAVRAARAGVQDEGSQLVALALAAAPVEGEESRWLDLCAGPGGKSALLGALAAERGVHLVANEVAPHRARLVRQSTAALPPASVEVRTGDGRTVGEEEPGGYDRVLVDAPCTGLGALRRRPESRWRRRPEDLPGLTGLQRELLESALAAVRPGGVVAYVTCSPHLAETSAVVADALRGREDLTRLDAREALRAAAGGDLPALGEGPDVQLWPHVHGTDGMFLALVRRDR
;
A
#
# COMPACT_ATOMS: atom_id res chain seq x y z
N MET A 1 -73.51 -23.25 -14.71
CA MET A 1 -73.80 -22.84 -16.09
C MET A 1 -72.56 -23.22 -16.83
N SER A 2 -72.62 -24.36 -17.42
CA SER A 2 -72.89 -24.68 -18.88
C SER A 2 -71.59 -24.46 -19.63
N GLU A 3 -70.97 -25.36 -20.20
CA GLU A 3 -71.15 -26.62 -20.98
C GLU A 3 -70.13 -26.60 -22.11
N GLN A 4 -69.34 -27.68 -22.21
CA GLN A 4 -69.41 -28.66 -23.33
C GLN A 4 -68.69 -28.16 -24.63
N GLY A 5 -67.91 -28.88 -25.32
CA GLY A 5 -67.70 -30.28 -25.58
C GLY A 5 -66.75 -30.37 -26.75
N GLY A 6 -66.03 -31.40 -26.92
CA GLY A 6 -66.29 -32.67 -27.50
C GLY A 6 -65.58 -32.78 -28.82
N GLY A 7 -64.86 -33.75 -29.14
CA GLY A 7 -64.86 -35.13 -29.49
C GLY A 7 -63.92 -35.33 -30.67
N ALA A 8 -63.12 -36.28 -30.78
CA ALA A 8 -63.12 -37.73 -30.77
C ALA A 8 -62.53 -38.33 -32.07
N ARG A 9 -61.73 -39.39 -31.88
CA ARG A 9 -61.51 -40.64 -32.69
C ARG A 9 -60.57 -40.51 -33.92
N GLY A 10 -59.70 -41.44 -34.21
CA GLY A 10 -59.44 -42.74 -33.66
C GLY A 10 -58.39 -43.51 -34.49
N ARG A 11 -57.87 -44.54 -33.81
CA ARG A 11 -57.47 -45.90 -34.29
C ARG A 11 -56.44 -46.01 -35.43
N GLY A 12 -55.43 -46.81 -35.36
CA GLY A 12 -55.01 -48.06 -34.80
C GLY A 12 -53.72 -48.42 -35.50
N GLY A 13 -52.83 -49.24 -35.06
CA GLY A 13 -52.87 -50.49 -34.44
C GLY A 13 -51.67 -51.31 -34.86
N ARG A 14 -51.19 -52.08 -33.92
CA ARG A 14 -50.39 -53.32 -34.00
C ARG A 14 -48.87 -53.28 -33.89
N ARG A 15 -48.41 -53.76 -32.73
CA ARG A 15 -47.21 -54.56 -32.45
C ARG A 15 -47.18 -55.89 -33.19
N PRO A 16 -46.18 -56.84 -33.09
CA PRO A 16 -44.97 -56.87 -32.28
C PRO A 16 -43.73 -57.44 -33.06
N ASP A 17 -42.53 -57.49 -32.55
CA ASP A 17 -41.87 -58.60 -31.83
C ASP A 17 -40.32 -58.46 -31.73
N ARG A 18 -39.81 -58.68 -30.53
CA ARG A 18 -38.64 -59.41 -30.07
C ARG A 18 -37.20 -59.20 -30.64
N GLY A 19 -36.26 -58.93 -29.77
CA GLY A 19 -34.85 -59.32 -29.82
C GLY A 19 -33.85 -58.52 -29.04
N ALA A 20 -33.62 -58.84 -27.76
CA ALA A 20 -32.36 -58.56 -27.04
C ALA A 20 -31.47 -59.83 -27.20
N PRO A 21 -30.14 -59.84 -26.73
CA PRO A 21 -29.39 -58.92 -25.89
C PRO A 21 -27.90 -58.73 -26.35
N GLY A 22 -27.18 -57.85 -25.67
CA GLY A 22 -25.71 -57.93 -25.69
C GLY A 22 -24.99 -56.63 -25.42
N GLY A 23 -24.53 -56.50 -24.19
CA GLY A 23 -23.87 -55.34 -23.61
C GLY A 23 -22.49 -54.99 -24.14
N ARG A 24 -22.09 -53.79 -23.82
CA ARG A 24 -20.76 -53.50 -23.24
C ARG A 24 -20.69 -52.03 -22.83
N GLN A 25 -20.35 -51.84 -21.57
CA GLN A 25 -19.95 -50.60 -20.95
C GLN A 25 -18.72 -50.01 -21.66
N GLY A 26 -18.74 -48.70 -21.90
CA GLY A 26 -17.59 -47.91 -22.32
C GLY A 26 -17.80 -46.49 -21.87
N GLY A 27 -17.39 -46.18 -20.63
CA GLY A 27 -17.33 -44.81 -20.11
C GLY A 27 -16.24 -44.02 -20.83
N GLY A 28 -16.65 -43.03 -21.62
CA GLY A 28 -15.75 -42.03 -22.19
C GLY A 28 -15.48 -40.93 -21.16
N PRO A 29 -14.21 -40.42 -21.06
CA PRO A 29 -13.88 -39.39 -20.10
C PRO A 29 -14.56 -38.06 -20.50
N ALA A 30 -15.02 -37.36 -19.45
CA ALA A 30 -15.56 -36.01 -19.53
C ALA A 30 -14.60 -35.08 -20.28
N ARG A 31 -15.10 -34.44 -21.31
CA ARG A 31 -14.37 -33.40 -22.06
C ARG A 31 -14.13 -32.23 -21.11
N GLY A 32 -12.87 -32.07 -20.66
CA GLY A 32 -12.39 -30.89 -19.98
C GLY A 32 -12.70 -29.64 -20.81
N GLY A 33 -13.36 -28.68 -20.19
CA GLY A 33 -13.65 -27.39 -20.80
C GLY A 33 -12.36 -26.73 -21.28
N ARG A 34 -12.19 -26.58 -22.58
CA ARG A 34 -11.14 -25.76 -23.18
C ARG A 34 -11.33 -24.33 -22.67
N ALA A 35 -10.33 -23.80 -21.97
CA ALA A 35 -10.23 -22.36 -21.72
C ALA A 35 -10.41 -21.59 -23.04
N PRO A 36 -11.11 -20.45 -23.06
CA PRO A 36 -11.32 -19.67 -24.27
C PRO A 36 -9.96 -19.31 -24.88
N GLN A 37 -9.69 -19.83 -26.06
CA GLN A 37 -8.52 -19.45 -26.84
C GLN A 37 -8.63 -17.95 -27.15
N ARG A 38 -7.65 -17.14 -26.72
CA ARG A 38 -7.55 -15.74 -27.12
C ARG A 38 -7.59 -15.68 -28.65
N ARG A 39 -8.63 -15.03 -29.20
CA ARG A 39 -8.69 -14.71 -30.64
C ARG A 39 -7.41 -13.94 -30.95
N GLY A 40 -6.66 -14.39 -31.95
CA GLY A 40 -5.46 -13.73 -32.43
C GLY A 40 -5.75 -12.25 -32.68
N ARG A 41 -5.02 -11.37 -32.01
CA ARG A 41 -5.16 -9.92 -32.19
C ARG A 41 -4.80 -9.56 -33.64
N ARG A 42 -5.53 -8.58 -34.22
CA ARG A 42 -5.20 -8.05 -35.54
C ARG A 42 -3.88 -7.29 -35.45
N ALA A 43 -3.06 -7.38 -36.49
CA ALA A 43 -1.81 -6.63 -36.56
C ALA A 43 -2.12 -5.12 -36.42
N GLY A 44 -1.53 -4.46 -35.40
CA GLY A 44 -1.75 -3.04 -35.08
C GLY A 44 -2.69 -2.76 -33.90
N GLU A 45 -3.33 -3.77 -33.32
CA GLU A 45 -4.16 -3.59 -32.11
C GLU A 45 -3.28 -3.57 -30.84
N VAL A 46 -3.34 -2.46 -30.10
CA VAL A 46 -2.55 -2.25 -28.86
C VAL A 46 -3.05 -3.13 -27.73
N ASP A 47 -2.17 -3.68 -26.93
CA ASP A 47 -2.51 -4.54 -25.77
C ASP A 47 -3.33 -3.78 -24.73
N PRO A 48 -4.57 -4.21 -24.43
CA PRO A 48 -5.41 -3.51 -23.47
C PRO A 48 -4.85 -3.51 -22.06
N ILE A 49 -4.09 -4.55 -21.67
CA ILE A 49 -3.49 -4.64 -20.33
C ILE A 49 -2.32 -3.66 -20.21
N ARG A 50 -1.45 -3.63 -21.22
CA ARG A 50 -0.35 -2.65 -21.29
C ARG A 50 -0.87 -1.23 -21.46
N THR A 51 -2.00 -1.05 -22.13
CA THR A 51 -2.69 0.24 -22.23
C THR A 51 -3.18 0.70 -20.86
N ALA A 52 -3.80 -0.18 -20.07
CA ALA A 52 -4.22 0.14 -18.70
C ALA A 52 -3.04 0.51 -17.80
N ALA A 53 -1.92 -0.21 -17.93
CA ALA A 53 -0.69 0.13 -17.20
C ALA A 53 -0.13 1.51 -17.61
N ALA A 54 -0.07 1.80 -18.91
CA ALA A 54 0.38 3.08 -19.43
C ALA A 54 -0.50 4.26 -18.97
N ASP A 55 -1.84 4.10 -18.98
CA ASP A 55 -2.77 5.12 -18.48
C ASP A 55 -2.59 5.37 -16.97
N THR A 56 -2.28 4.32 -16.22
CA THR A 56 -1.99 4.46 -14.79
C THR A 56 -0.69 5.25 -14.57
N LEU A 57 0.38 4.94 -15.32
CA LEU A 57 1.65 5.66 -15.24
C LEU A 57 1.48 7.14 -15.62
N GLU A 58 0.70 7.42 -16.65
CA GLU A 58 0.36 8.77 -17.08
C GLU A 58 -0.41 9.55 -15.99
N ALA A 59 -1.44 8.95 -15.39
CA ALA A 59 -2.17 9.56 -14.29
C ALA A 59 -1.28 9.83 -13.07
N VAL A 60 -0.39 8.90 -12.73
CA VAL A 60 0.61 9.08 -11.67
C VAL A 60 1.55 10.25 -11.98
N ARG A 61 1.94 10.46 -13.23
CA ARG A 61 2.82 11.56 -13.65
C ARG A 61 2.11 12.91 -13.71
N THR A 62 0.86 12.95 -14.21
CA THR A 62 0.18 14.21 -14.58
C THR A 62 -0.78 14.74 -13.52
N SER A 63 -1.36 13.86 -12.70
CA SER A 63 -2.43 14.20 -11.76
C SER A 63 -2.04 14.04 -10.30
N ASP A 64 -0.77 13.82 -10.01
CA ASP A 64 -0.25 13.52 -8.66
C ASP A 64 -1.00 12.37 -7.94
N ALA A 65 -1.65 11.53 -8.74
CA ALA A 65 -2.46 10.42 -8.26
C ALA A 65 -1.58 9.27 -7.76
N TYR A 66 -2.07 8.51 -6.78
CA TYR A 66 -1.40 7.30 -6.30
C TYR A 66 -1.80 6.08 -7.12
N ALA A 67 -0.83 5.27 -7.53
CA ALA A 67 -1.06 4.07 -8.35
C ALA A 67 -2.06 3.10 -7.70
N ASN A 68 -2.03 2.95 -6.38
CA ASN A 68 -2.94 2.09 -5.61
C ASN A 68 -4.41 2.57 -5.62
N LEU A 69 -4.68 3.80 -6.00
CA LEU A 69 -6.03 4.34 -6.16
C LEU A 69 -6.49 4.30 -7.63
N VAL A 70 -5.57 4.55 -8.56
CA VAL A 70 -5.87 4.65 -10.00
C VAL A 70 -6.01 3.30 -10.66
N LEU A 71 -5.03 2.40 -10.47
CA LEU A 71 -4.99 1.13 -11.17
C LEU A 71 -6.23 0.26 -10.90
N PRO A 72 -6.69 0.03 -9.65
CA PRO A 72 -7.88 -0.77 -9.40
C PRO A 72 -9.14 -0.21 -10.08
N LYS A 73 -9.25 1.13 -10.19
CA LYS A 73 -10.36 1.78 -10.88
C LYS A 73 -10.32 1.47 -12.37
N ILE A 74 -9.18 1.68 -13.03
CA ILE A 74 -8.99 1.41 -14.47
C ILE A 74 -9.26 -0.08 -14.79
N LEU A 75 -8.77 -0.99 -13.95
CA LEU A 75 -8.97 -2.44 -14.14
C LEU A 75 -10.46 -2.81 -14.09
N ARG A 76 -11.20 -2.29 -13.10
CA ARG A 76 -12.65 -2.52 -12.97
C ARG A 76 -13.44 -1.93 -14.16
N GLU A 77 -13.16 -0.69 -14.54
CA GLU A 77 -13.82 -0.01 -15.65
C GLU A 77 -13.64 -0.74 -16.99
N ARG A 78 -12.49 -1.43 -17.15
CA ARG A 78 -12.16 -2.20 -18.36
C ARG A 78 -12.49 -3.69 -18.27
N GLY A 79 -13.03 -4.15 -17.14
CA GLY A 79 -13.33 -5.57 -16.92
C GLY A 79 -12.08 -6.47 -16.91
N ILE A 80 -10.90 -5.92 -16.58
CA ILE A 80 -9.65 -6.66 -16.48
C ILE A 80 -9.57 -7.30 -15.09
N SER A 81 -9.45 -8.63 -15.05
CA SER A 81 -9.45 -9.39 -13.79
C SER A 81 -8.48 -10.57 -13.84
N GLY A 82 -8.32 -11.28 -12.72
CA GLY A 82 -7.54 -12.50 -12.62
C GLY A 82 -6.06 -12.29 -13.02
N ARG A 83 -5.53 -13.17 -13.86
CA ARG A 83 -4.13 -13.15 -14.30
C ARG A 83 -3.76 -11.85 -15.04
N ASP A 84 -4.69 -11.31 -15.83
CA ASP A 84 -4.45 -10.08 -16.60
C ASP A 84 -4.36 -8.85 -15.67
N ALA A 85 -5.17 -8.79 -14.61
CA ALA A 85 -5.06 -7.76 -13.58
C ALA A 85 -3.74 -7.88 -12.78
N ALA A 86 -3.31 -9.10 -12.45
CA ALA A 86 -2.02 -9.33 -11.80
C ALA A 86 -0.85 -8.89 -12.69
N PHE A 87 -0.92 -9.17 -13.99
CA PHE A 87 0.09 -8.73 -14.96
C PHE A 87 0.14 -7.19 -15.08
N ALA A 88 -1.02 -6.52 -15.17
CA ALA A 88 -1.09 -5.05 -15.18
C ALA A 88 -0.53 -4.46 -13.87
N THR A 89 -0.82 -5.09 -12.75
CA THR A 89 -0.33 -4.69 -11.42
C THR A 89 1.19 -4.75 -11.37
N GLU A 90 1.79 -5.86 -11.80
CA GLU A 90 3.25 -5.98 -11.84
C GLU A 90 3.88 -4.97 -12.81
N LEU A 91 3.28 -4.77 -13.99
CA LEU A 91 3.76 -3.76 -14.95
C LEU A 91 3.82 -2.36 -14.33
N VAL A 92 2.78 -1.93 -13.62
CA VAL A 92 2.71 -0.60 -13.02
C VAL A 92 3.65 -0.48 -11.84
N TYR A 93 3.48 -1.35 -10.84
CA TYR A 93 4.24 -1.22 -9.60
C TYR A 93 5.72 -1.54 -9.77
N GLY A 94 6.07 -2.51 -10.61
CA GLY A 94 7.45 -2.84 -10.91
C GLY A 94 8.14 -1.70 -11.66
N THR A 95 7.46 -1.08 -12.63
CA THR A 95 7.98 0.10 -13.34
C THR A 95 8.23 1.28 -12.40
N LEU A 96 7.26 1.60 -11.52
CA LEU A 96 7.37 2.71 -10.57
C LEU A 96 8.45 2.44 -9.52
N ARG A 97 8.52 1.23 -9.00
CA ARG A 97 9.45 0.80 -7.96
C ARG A 97 10.90 0.85 -8.45
N LEU A 98 11.14 0.34 -9.65
CA LEU A 98 12.48 0.23 -10.22
C LEU A 98 12.81 1.34 -11.24
N ARG A 99 12.03 2.43 -11.22
CA ARG A 99 12.19 3.56 -12.14
C ARG A 99 13.61 4.08 -12.23
N GLY A 100 14.28 4.31 -11.09
CA GLY A 100 15.66 4.86 -11.09
C GLY A 100 16.68 3.91 -11.67
N ARG A 101 16.51 2.60 -11.45
CA ARG A 101 17.32 1.55 -12.08
C ARG A 101 17.15 1.56 -13.61
N TYR A 102 15.89 1.60 -14.05
CA TYR A 102 15.61 1.64 -15.49
C TYR A 102 16.08 2.95 -16.13
N ASP A 103 15.96 4.08 -15.44
CA ASP A 103 16.51 5.34 -15.91
C ASP A 103 18.03 5.25 -16.10
N ALA A 104 18.76 4.67 -15.14
CA ALA A 104 20.20 4.47 -15.25
C ALA A 104 20.60 3.55 -16.44
N VAL A 105 19.83 2.50 -16.72
CA VAL A 105 20.04 1.64 -17.89
C VAL A 105 19.68 2.36 -19.20
N LEU A 106 18.50 3.01 -19.23
CA LEU A 106 18.02 3.73 -20.42
C LEU A 106 18.95 4.84 -20.84
N GLU A 107 19.58 5.56 -19.90
CA GLU A 107 20.53 6.64 -20.20
C GLU A 107 21.73 6.15 -21.01
N ARG A 108 22.17 4.93 -20.77
CA ARG A 108 23.24 4.26 -21.53
C ARG A 108 22.78 3.79 -22.92
N CYS A 109 21.47 3.61 -23.11
CA CYS A 109 20.88 3.10 -24.35
C CYS A 109 20.40 4.21 -25.29
N THR A 110 20.33 5.47 -24.87
CA THR A 110 19.81 6.60 -25.65
C THR A 110 20.83 7.26 -26.59
N ARG A 111 22.02 6.67 -26.73
CA ARG A 111 23.10 7.16 -27.60
C ARG A 111 23.48 8.62 -27.33
N GLY A 112 23.63 8.98 -26.06
CA GLY A 112 24.03 10.32 -25.61
C GLY A 112 22.88 11.34 -25.51
N ARG A 113 21.63 10.97 -25.82
CA ARG A 113 20.47 11.84 -25.57
C ARG A 113 20.08 11.76 -24.11
N PRO A 114 20.15 12.84 -23.32
CA PRO A 114 19.72 12.86 -21.93
C PRO A 114 18.23 12.48 -21.78
N LEU A 115 17.87 11.71 -20.75
CA LEU A 115 16.47 11.30 -20.53
C LEU A 115 15.52 12.49 -20.33
N GLY A 116 16.01 13.61 -19.78
CA GLY A 116 15.22 14.84 -19.65
C GLY A 116 14.81 15.49 -21.00
N GLN A 117 15.39 15.07 -22.11
CA GLN A 117 15.03 15.51 -23.47
C GLN A 117 14.11 14.51 -24.18
N VAL A 118 13.81 13.38 -23.56
CA VAL A 118 12.83 12.42 -24.08
C VAL A 118 11.45 12.87 -23.64
N ASP A 119 10.50 12.87 -24.59
CA ASP A 119 9.10 13.19 -24.31
C ASP A 119 8.58 12.33 -23.12
N PRO A 120 8.02 12.95 -22.06
CA PRO A 120 7.63 12.23 -20.84
C PRO A 120 6.72 11.02 -21.07
N PRO A 121 5.68 11.04 -21.92
CA PRO A 121 4.90 9.85 -22.25
C PRO A 121 5.74 8.73 -22.89
N VAL A 122 6.71 9.08 -23.75
CA VAL A 122 7.61 8.09 -24.37
C VAL A 122 8.54 7.50 -23.32
N LEU A 123 9.07 8.32 -22.42
CA LEU A 123 9.95 7.86 -21.34
C LEU A 123 9.23 6.91 -20.38
N ASP A 124 7.97 7.18 -20.04
CA ASP A 124 7.17 6.26 -19.21
C ASP A 124 7.00 4.89 -19.89
N LEU A 125 6.78 4.89 -21.22
CA LEU A 125 6.70 3.65 -21.99
C LEU A 125 8.05 2.93 -22.16
N LEU A 126 9.15 3.66 -22.25
CA LEU A 126 10.50 3.07 -22.24
C LEU A 126 10.78 2.38 -20.90
N ARG A 127 10.42 3.00 -19.77
CA ARG A 127 10.53 2.39 -18.43
C ARG A 127 9.67 1.13 -18.31
N LEU A 128 8.43 1.18 -18.82
CA LEU A 128 7.54 0.02 -18.90
C LEU A 128 8.14 -1.11 -19.74
N GLY A 129 8.77 -0.79 -20.87
CA GLY A 129 9.47 -1.75 -21.72
C GLY A 129 10.70 -2.34 -21.04
N ALA A 130 11.51 -1.51 -20.39
CA ALA A 130 12.67 -1.95 -19.61
C ALA A 130 12.27 -2.87 -18.46
N HIS A 131 11.16 -2.58 -17.76
CA HIS A 131 10.65 -3.47 -16.73
C HIS A 131 10.25 -4.84 -17.28
N GLN A 132 9.58 -4.89 -18.42
CA GLN A 132 9.22 -6.16 -19.06
C GLN A 132 10.45 -6.99 -19.47
N LEU A 133 11.52 -6.31 -19.94
CA LEU A 133 12.76 -6.94 -20.39
C LEU A 133 13.62 -7.44 -19.23
N LEU A 134 13.76 -6.64 -18.19
CA LEU A 134 14.74 -6.86 -17.10
C LEU A 134 14.12 -7.34 -15.79
N GLY A 135 12.86 -7.00 -15.52
CA GLY A 135 12.17 -7.32 -14.25
C GLY A 135 11.12 -8.41 -14.36
N MET A 136 10.72 -8.81 -15.56
CA MET A 136 9.65 -9.78 -15.78
C MET A 136 10.09 -10.91 -16.71
N ARG A 137 9.37 -12.03 -16.66
CA ARG A 137 9.57 -13.17 -17.57
C ARG A 137 8.76 -13.00 -18.87
N VAL A 138 8.94 -11.86 -19.55
CA VAL A 138 8.30 -11.59 -20.85
C VAL A 138 9.32 -11.85 -21.94
N PRO A 139 8.99 -12.61 -23.02
CA PRO A 139 9.90 -12.78 -24.15
C PRO A 139 10.30 -11.42 -24.74
N ALA A 140 11.60 -11.21 -24.97
CA ALA A 140 12.15 -9.91 -25.37
C ALA A 140 11.47 -9.35 -26.65
N HIS A 141 11.21 -10.20 -27.64
CA HIS A 141 10.51 -9.78 -28.87
C HIS A 141 9.09 -9.24 -28.58
N ALA A 142 8.36 -9.85 -27.66
CA ALA A 142 7.02 -9.39 -27.27
C ALA A 142 7.09 -8.09 -26.44
N ALA A 143 8.02 -7.98 -25.49
CA ALA A 143 8.22 -6.77 -24.70
C ALA A 143 8.53 -5.56 -25.61
N VAL A 144 9.46 -5.74 -26.57
CA VAL A 144 9.83 -4.68 -27.52
C VAL A 144 8.67 -4.34 -28.45
N SER A 145 8.07 -5.33 -29.13
CA SER A 145 7.03 -5.08 -30.14
C SER A 145 5.78 -4.41 -29.56
N GLU A 146 5.30 -4.88 -28.41
CA GLU A 146 4.10 -4.33 -27.77
C GLU A 146 4.35 -2.93 -27.21
N THR A 147 5.53 -2.68 -26.64
CA THR A 147 5.89 -1.33 -26.15
C THR A 147 6.04 -0.35 -27.32
N VAL A 148 6.66 -0.76 -28.41
CA VAL A 148 6.79 0.08 -29.62
C VAL A 148 5.42 0.38 -30.24
N ALA A 149 4.50 -0.59 -30.25
CA ALA A 149 3.12 -0.36 -30.70
C ALA A 149 2.41 0.69 -29.84
N LEU A 150 2.56 0.63 -28.50
CA LEU A 150 2.05 1.66 -27.58
C LEU A 150 2.65 3.05 -27.86
N VAL A 151 3.97 3.14 -28.06
CA VAL A 151 4.63 4.42 -28.37
C VAL A 151 4.11 5.01 -29.67
N ARG A 152 3.96 4.19 -30.72
CA ARG A 152 3.38 4.64 -32.00
C ARG A 152 1.96 5.16 -31.85
N ALA A 153 1.14 4.48 -31.05
CA ALA A 153 -0.25 4.86 -30.84
C ALA A 153 -0.40 6.14 -30.01
N ARG A 154 0.53 6.42 -29.08
CA ARG A 154 0.42 7.56 -28.14
C ARG A 154 1.26 8.77 -28.49
N ALA A 155 2.28 8.61 -29.31
CA ALA A 155 3.17 9.70 -29.70
C ALA A 155 3.27 9.80 -31.24
N SER A 156 4.21 9.07 -31.86
CA SER A 156 4.40 9.12 -33.30
C SER A 156 5.15 7.91 -33.85
N GLN A 157 5.16 7.74 -35.18
CA GLN A 157 5.94 6.70 -35.83
C GLN A 157 7.47 6.89 -35.62
N GLY A 158 7.96 8.13 -35.61
CA GLY A 158 9.35 8.45 -35.30
C GLY A 158 9.75 8.10 -33.88
N ALA A 159 8.88 8.41 -32.89
CA ALA A 159 9.06 7.99 -31.51
C ALA A 159 9.07 6.46 -31.35
N GLY A 160 8.25 5.75 -32.13
CA GLY A 160 8.28 4.29 -32.19
C GLY A 160 9.60 3.72 -32.71
N GLY A 161 10.21 4.36 -33.70
CA GLY A 161 11.55 4.01 -34.19
C GLY A 161 12.65 4.19 -33.14
N PHE A 162 12.61 5.33 -32.43
CA PHE A 162 13.52 5.61 -31.32
C PHE A 162 13.33 4.58 -30.18
N ALA A 163 12.10 4.32 -29.76
CA ALA A 163 11.80 3.35 -28.69
C ALA A 163 12.29 1.94 -29.07
N ASN A 164 12.12 1.52 -30.34
CA ASN A 164 12.63 0.23 -30.81
C ASN A 164 14.16 0.14 -30.71
N ALA A 165 14.89 1.19 -31.08
CA ALA A 165 16.34 1.20 -30.98
C ALA A 165 16.82 1.13 -29.55
N VAL A 166 16.22 1.94 -28.65
CA VAL A 166 16.54 1.96 -27.21
C VAL A 166 16.24 0.62 -26.56
N LEU A 167 15.02 0.07 -26.74
CA LEU A 167 14.63 -1.19 -26.07
C LEU A 167 15.41 -2.40 -26.59
N ARG A 168 15.86 -2.39 -27.87
CA ARG A 168 16.78 -3.41 -28.36
C ARG A 168 18.16 -3.32 -27.71
N ALA A 169 18.64 -2.11 -27.44
CA ALA A 169 19.89 -1.92 -26.70
C ALA A 169 19.75 -2.40 -25.24
N VAL A 170 18.61 -2.13 -24.58
CA VAL A 170 18.31 -2.66 -23.24
C VAL A 170 18.30 -4.19 -23.25
N ALA A 171 17.71 -4.81 -24.27
CA ALA A 171 17.56 -6.27 -24.39
C ALA A 171 18.85 -6.99 -24.81
N ALA A 172 19.94 -6.27 -25.09
CA ALA A 172 21.22 -6.87 -25.46
C ALA A 172 21.91 -7.57 -24.29
N ASP A 173 21.66 -7.10 -23.08
CA ASP A 173 22.20 -7.65 -21.83
C ASP A 173 21.06 -7.99 -20.87
N ASP A 174 21.30 -8.94 -19.97
CA ASP A 174 20.39 -9.27 -18.86
C ASP A 174 20.53 -8.27 -17.70
N LEU A 175 19.65 -8.43 -16.69
CA LEU A 175 19.65 -7.54 -15.51
C LEU A 175 20.97 -7.59 -14.76
N ASP A 176 21.54 -8.77 -14.55
CA ASP A 176 22.75 -8.95 -13.73
C ASP A 176 23.94 -8.26 -14.40
N THR A 177 24.10 -8.42 -15.70
CA THR A 177 25.12 -7.74 -16.52
C THR A 177 24.96 -6.21 -16.45
N TRP A 178 23.72 -5.69 -16.53
CA TRP A 178 23.47 -4.26 -16.37
C TRP A 178 23.82 -3.76 -14.96
N LEU A 179 23.48 -4.53 -13.91
CA LEU A 179 23.81 -4.15 -12.54
C LEU A 179 25.32 -4.16 -12.28
N GLU A 180 26.06 -5.13 -12.81
CA GLU A 180 27.51 -5.16 -12.74
C GLU A 180 28.14 -3.94 -13.40
N ARG A 181 27.73 -3.62 -14.60
CA ARG A 181 28.19 -2.40 -15.33
C ARG A 181 27.89 -1.13 -14.52
N LEU A 182 26.69 -0.99 -13.93
CA LEU A 182 26.36 0.16 -13.09
C LEU A 182 27.25 0.24 -11.84
N ARG A 183 27.62 -0.91 -11.26
CA ARG A 183 28.51 -0.98 -10.09
C ARG A 183 29.94 -0.55 -10.44
N GLU A 184 30.42 -0.89 -11.60
CA GLU A 184 31.76 -0.54 -12.10
C GLU A 184 31.86 0.93 -12.52
N GLU A 185 30.85 1.43 -13.24
CA GLU A 185 30.86 2.78 -13.83
C GLU A 185 30.56 3.89 -12.80
N ILE A 186 29.89 3.60 -11.67
CA ILE A 186 29.51 4.59 -10.67
C ILE A 186 30.41 4.46 -9.42
N PRO A 187 31.44 5.30 -9.28
CA PRO A 187 32.42 5.18 -8.23
C PRO A 187 31.89 5.59 -6.84
N ASP A 188 30.97 6.59 -6.78
CA ASP A 188 30.35 7.03 -5.54
C ASP A 188 29.37 5.98 -5.01
N ASP A 189 29.58 5.50 -3.79
CA ASP A 189 28.76 4.44 -3.16
C ASP A 189 27.28 4.84 -3.05
N GLY A 190 27.02 6.09 -2.64
CA GLY A 190 25.66 6.60 -2.48
C GLY A 190 24.92 6.70 -3.83
N ALA A 191 25.58 7.20 -4.88
CA ALA A 191 25.03 7.28 -6.22
C ALA A 191 24.85 5.89 -6.84
N ARG A 192 25.79 4.98 -6.58
CA ARG A 192 25.71 3.57 -7.02
C ARG A 192 24.51 2.87 -6.40
N LEU A 193 24.32 2.97 -5.07
CA LEU A 193 23.16 2.42 -4.39
C LEU A 193 21.85 3.07 -4.90
N ALA A 194 21.85 4.38 -5.12
CA ALA A 194 20.70 5.10 -5.67
C ALA A 194 20.27 4.54 -7.04
N ALA A 195 21.22 4.29 -7.93
CA ALA A 195 20.97 3.74 -9.26
C ALA A 195 20.56 2.25 -9.18
N VAL A 196 21.37 1.42 -8.51
CA VAL A 196 21.17 -0.03 -8.42
C VAL A 196 19.89 -0.38 -7.67
N GLU A 197 19.61 0.27 -6.54
CA GLU A 197 18.42 0.01 -5.72
C GLU A 197 17.27 1.00 -5.98
N SER A 198 17.36 1.80 -7.05
CA SER A 198 16.25 2.63 -7.54
C SER A 198 15.68 3.62 -6.52
N HIS A 199 16.54 4.40 -5.89
CA HIS A 199 16.16 5.47 -4.95
C HIS A 199 16.81 6.80 -5.34
N PRO A 200 16.16 7.95 -5.09
CA PRO A 200 16.86 9.24 -5.17
C PRO A 200 18.03 9.30 -4.19
N ALA A 201 19.13 9.91 -4.57
CA ALA A 201 20.35 9.99 -3.75
C ALA A 201 20.09 10.64 -2.36
N TRP A 202 19.17 11.61 -2.28
CA TRP A 202 18.80 12.23 -1.00
C TRP A 202 18.09 11.26 -0.06
N VAL A 203 17.24 10.35 -0.61
CA VAL A 203 16.58 9.29 0.18
C VAL A 203 17.60 8.30 0.72
N VAL A 204 18.57 7.89 -0.10
CA VAL A 204 19.67 7.01 0.33
C VAL A 204 20.46 7.64 1.50
N ARG A 205 20.76 8.95 1.43
CA ARG A 205 21.41 9.68 2.52
C ARG A 205 20.55 9.75 3.77
N ALA A 206 19.25 10.05 3.63
CA ALA A 206 18.30 10.15 4.74
C ALA A 206 18.16 8.82 5.47
N LEU A 207 17.97 7.71 4.75
CA LEU A 207 17.87 6.37 5.32
C LEU A 207 19.17 5.94 6.03
N ARG A 208 20.34 6.22 5.43
CA ARG A 208 21.65 5.96 6.07
C ARG A 208 21.81 6.73 7.38
N SER A 209 21.42 8.00 7.41
CA SER A 209 21.47 8.81 8.62
C SER A 209 20.51 8.31 9.68
N SER A 210 19.32 7.90 9.29
CA SER A 210 18.33 7.36 10.20
C SER A 210 18.74 6.01 10.81
N LEU A 211 19.30 5.07 10.03
CA LEU A 211 19.86 3.82 10.57
C LEU A 211 20.88 4.13 11.70
N ARG A 212 21.84 5.01 11.43
CA ARG A 212 22.86 5.39 12.41
C ARG A 212 22.28 6.01 13.68
N ALA A 213 21.31 6.91 13.53
CA ALA A 213 20.69 7.59 14.68
C ALA A 213 19.88 6.65 15.57
N HIS A 214 19.42 5.52 15.03
CA HIS A 214 18.72 4.48 15.78
C HIS A 214 19.63 3.30 16.19
N GLY A 215 20.95 3.52 16.23
CA GLY A 215 21.93 2.51 16.66
C GLY A 215 22.09 1.32 15.72
N ARG A 216 21.65 1.45 14.45
CA ARG A 216 21.75 0.37 13.47
C ARG A 216 23.00 0.52 12.58
N PRO A 217 23.60 -0.62 12.21
CA PRO A 217 24.75 -0.61 11.30
C PRO A 217 24.41 0.02 9.94
N ALA A 218 25.32 0.86 9.43
CA ALA A 218 25.11 1.53 8.14
C ALA A 218 25.20 0.58 6.94
N ASP A 219 25.77 -0.60 7.11
CA ASP A 219 25.84 -1.68 6.12
C ASP A 219 24.51 -2.43 5.93
N GLU A 220 23.53 -2.22 6.78
CA GLU A 220 22.13 -2.66 6.55
C GLU A 220 21.42 -1.86 5.45
N LEU A 221 21.95 -0.71 5.04
CA LEU A 221 21.31 0.16 4.05
C LEU A 221 20.97 -0.56 2.73
N PRO A 222 21.83 -1.39 2.13
CA PRO A 222 21.45 -2.15 0.92
C PRO A 222 20.27 -3.08 1.13
N GLU A 223 20.13 -3.68 2.31
CA GLU A 223 18.99 -4.55 2.64
C GLU A 223 17.69 -3.75 2.81
N LEU A 224 17.77 -2.60 3.48
CA LEU A 224 16.64 -1.68 3.61
C LEU A 224 16.15 -1.22 2.24
N LEU A 225 17.05 -0.78 1.34
CA LEU A 225 16.68 -0.33 0.00
C LEU A 225 16.06 -1.46 -0.85
N ARG A 226 16.58 -2.70 -0.70
CA ARG A 226 15.97 -3.88 -1.34
C ARG A 226 14.59 -4.21 -0.75
N ALA A 227 14.42 -4.10 0.55
CA ALA A 227 13.13 -4.29 1.21
C ALA A 227 12.09 -3.26 0.74
N ASP A 228 12.49 -2.01 0.49
CA ASP A 228 11.62 -0.98 -0.10
C ASP A 228 11.21 -1.29 -1.55
N ASN A 229 11.96 -2.15 -2.23
CA ASN A 229 11.67 -2.63 -3.57
C ASN A 229 10.89 -3.96 -3.58
N ALA A 230 10.70 -4.61 -2.43
CA ALA A 230 9.90 -5.82 -2.35
C ALA A 230 8.40 -5.51 -2.35
N PRO A 231 7.57 -6.23 -3.11
CA PRO A 231 6.13 -6.10 -3.01
C PRO A 231 5.64 -6.41 -1.59
N PRO A 232 4.87 -5.52 -0.94
CA PRO A 232 4.33 -5.81 0.38
C PRO A 232 3.22 -6.86 0.29
N ALA A 233 3.14 -7.75 1.28
CA ALA A 233 1.95 -8.56 1.45
C ALA A 233 0.75 -7.65 1.77
N VAL A 234 -0.43 -8.00 1.26
CA VAL A 234 -1.67 -7.35 1.68
C VAL A 234 -1.98 -7.80 3.10
N THR A 235 -2.04 -6.85 4.03
CA THR A 235 -2.37 -7.13 5.42
C THR A 235 -3.74 -6.53 5.74
N LEU A 236 -4.60 -7.33 6.33
CA LEU A 236 -5.90 -6.95 6.85
C LEU A 236 -5.80 -6.67 8.34
N VAL A 237 -6.67 -5.80 8.83
CA VAL A 237 -6.90 -5.59 10.27
C VAL A 237 -8.29 -6.13 10.63
N ALA A 238 -8.34 -7.06 11.57
CA ALA A 238 -9.56 -7.42 12.27
C ALA A 238 -9.81 -6.37 13.35
N ARG A 239 -11.01 -5.76 13.38
CA ARG A 239 -11.34 -4.71 14.33
C ARG A 239 -11.98 -5.33 15.58
N PRO A 240 -11.38 -5.17 16.77
CA PRO A 240 -11.92 -5.71 18.04
C PRO A 240 -13.38 -5.34 18.23
N GLY A 241 -14.17 -6.23 18.81
CA GLY A 241 -15.63 -6.07 18.99
C GLY A 241 -16.47 -6.18 17.71
N LEU A 242 -15.86 -6.13 16.50
CA LEU A 242 -16.57 -6.23 15.22
C LEU A 242 -16.27 -7.53 14.46
N THR A 243 -15.04 -8.01 14.50
CA THR A 243 -14.64 -9.32 13.98
C THR A 243 -13.31 -9.75 14.61
N GLY A 244 -13.20 -11.05 14.91
CA GLY A 244 -11.97 -11.64 15.41
C GLY A 244 -10.97 -12.00 14.32
N ARG A 245 -9.68 -12.10 14.66
CA ARG A 245 -8.63 -12.53 13.72
C ARG A 245 -8.90 -13.91 13.13
N ALA A 246 -9.31 -14.88 13.96
CA ALA A 246 -9.62 -16.25 13.51
C ALA A 246 -10.85 -16.28 12.58
N GLU A 247 -11.88 -15.49 12.87
CA GLU A 247 -13.05 -15.33 12.01
C GLU A 247 -12.67 -14.74 10.64
N LEU A 248 -11.81 -13.71 10.64
CA LEU A 248 -11.35 -13.10 9.40
C LEU A 248 -10.47 -14.05 8.56
N VAL A 249 -9.64 -14.88 9.19
CA VAL A 249 -8.88 -15.95 8.50
C VAL A 249 -9.85 -16.91 7.80
N ALA A 250 -10.83 -17.44 8.53
CA ALA A 250 -11.83 -18.35 7.98
C ALA A 250 -12.67 -17.71 6.85
N GLU A 251 -13.01 -16.41 6.97
CA GLU A 251 -13.70 -15.67 5.92
C GLU A 251 -12.84 -15.54 4.64
N VAL A 252 -11.54 -15.27 4.77
CA VAL A 252 -10.61 -15.21 3.64
C VAL A 252 -10.54 -16.55 2.94
N GLU A 253 -10.35 -17.63 3.67
CA GLU A 253 -10.26 -19.00 3.13
C GLU A 253 -11.56 -19.40 2.42
N GLY A 254 -12.71 -19.16 3.06
CA GLY A 254 -14.02 -19.49 2.50
C GLY A 254 -14.43 -18.65 1.30
N THR A 255 -14.03 -17.36 1.26
CA THR A 255 -14.46 -16.44 0.19
C THR A 255 -13.49 -16.41 -0.99
N LEU A 256 -12.19 -16.43 -0.73
CA LEU A 256 -11.15 -16.26 -1.75
C LEU A 256 -10.49 -17.58 -2.15
N GLY A 257 -10.70 -18.67 -1.40
CA GLY A 257 -10.03 -19.95 -1.61
C GLY A 257 -8.51 -19.82 -1.43
N GLN A 258 -8.05 -18.91 -0.56
CA GLN A 258 -6.65 -18.60 -0.31
C GLN A 258 -6.34 -18.90 1.16
N GLU A 259 -5.24 -19.57 1.42
CA GLU A 259 -4.74 -19.76 2.78
C GLU A 259 -4.29 -18.41 3.35
N ALA A 260 -4.95 -17.94 4.42
CA ALA A 260 -4.58 -16.74 5.14
C ALA A 260 -3.78 -17.08 6.39
N THR A 261 -2.83 -16.24 6.74
CA THR A 261 -2.02 -16.45 7.94
C THR A 261 -2.16 -15.27 8.90
N PRO A 262 -2.06 -15.50 10.21
CA PRO A 262 -1.93 -14.41 11.17
C PRO A 262 -0.77 -13.48 10.81
N GLY A 263 -0.92 -12.19 11.14
CA GLY A 263 0.20 -11.26 11.09
C GLY A 263 1.32 -11.70 12.03
N ARG A 264 2.52 -11.21 11.75
CA ARG A 264 3.71 -11.62 12.51
C ARG A 264 3.75 -10.95 13.89
N TRP A 265 3.25 -9.72 13.97
CA TRP A 265 3.44 -8.86 15.13
C TRP A 265 2.13 -8.39 15.75
N ALA A 266 1.21 -7.82 14.96
CA ALA A 266 -0.03 -7.29 15.48
C ALA A 266 -1.07 -8.40 15.71
N PRO A 267 -1.68 -8.49 16.89
CA PRO A 267 -2.70 -9.52 17.20
C PRO A 267 -3.97 -9.38 16.34
N THR A 268 -4.18 -8.22 15.73
CA THR A 268 -5.31 -7.92 14.84
C THR A 268 -5.02 -8.20 13.38
N ALA A 269 -3.76 -8.51 13.01
CA ALA A 269 -3.35 -8.62 11.62
C ALA A 269 -3.62 -10.01 11.02
N VAL A 270 -4.09 -10.01 9.76
CA VAL A 270 -4.23 -11.19 8.90
C VAL A 270 -3.53 -10.91 7.58
N ARG A 271 -2.61 -11.78 7.17
CA ARG A 271 -1.89 -11.67 5.90
C ARG A 271 -2.64 -12.41 4.80
N LEU A 272 -2.93 -11.68 3.74
CA LEU A 272 -3.58 -12.18 2.54
C LEU A 272 -2.51 -12.40 1.45
N PRO A 273 -2.26 -13.65 1.02
CA PRO A 273 -1.22 -13.93 0.03
C PRO A 273 -1.62 -13.47 -1.38
N ALA A 274 -2.90 -13.55 -1.71
CA ALA A 274 -3.45 -13.14 -3.00
C ALA A 274 -4.95 -12.86 -2.89
N GLY A 275 -5.52 -12.21 -3.91
CA GLY A 275 -6.95 -11.92 -4.00
C GLY A 275 -7.30 -10.45 -3.81
N ASP A 276 -8.56 -10.12 -4.02
CA ASP A 276 -9.08 -8.76 -3.84
C ASP A 276 -9.73 -8.63 -2.45
N PRO A 277 -9.17 -7.81 -1.53
CA PRO A 277 -9.76 -7.58 -0.21
C PRO A 277 -11.19 -7.05 -0.28
N ALA A 278 -11.57 -6.33 -1.35
CA ALA A 278 -12.92 -5.81 -1.51
C ALA A 278 -13.97 -6.91 -1.76
N ALA A 279 -13.55 -8.15 -2.06
CA ALA A 279 -14.45 -9.29 -2.16
C ALA A 279 -14.92 -9.80 -0.78
N LEU A 280 -14.20 -9.48 0.29
CA LEU A 280 -14.50 -9.95 1.65
C LEU A 280 -15.71 -9.20 2.25
N PRO A 281 -16.73 -9.92 2.76
CA PRO A 281 -17.87 -9.32 3.44
C PRO A 281 -17.48 -8.43 4.64
N ALA A 282 -16.52 -8.86 5.47
CA ALA A 282 -16.05 -8.07 6.62
C ALA A 282 -15.43 -6.74 6.19
N VAL A 283 -14.68 -6.71 5.07
CA VAL A 283 -14.09 -5.48 4.52
C VAL A 283 -15.16 -4.56 3.96
N ARG A 284 -16.14 -5.10 3.20
CA ARG A 284 -17.26 -4.31 2.67
C ARG A 284 -18.14 -3.72 3.77
N ALA A 285 -18.32 -4.46 4.86
CA ALA A 285 -19.09 -4.02 6.02
C ALA A 285 -18.27 -3.15 6.99
N ALA A 286 -17.04 -2.78 6.66
CA ALA A 286 -16.14 -2.04 7.53
C ALA A 286 -15.87 -2.69 8.90
N ARG A 287 -16.08 -4.02 9.06
CA ARG A 287 -15.69 -4.79 10.26
C ARG A 287 -14.21 -5.16 10.24
N ALA A 288 -13.61 -5.19 9.06
CA ALA A 288 -12.20 -5.34 8.80
C ALA A 288 -11.73 -4.27 7.80
N GLY A 289 -10.44 -4.18 7.55
CA GLY A 289 -9.89 -3.25 6.55
C GLY A 289 -8.50 -3.65 6.09
N VAL A 290 -7.99 -2.99 5.03
CA VAL A 290 -6.60 -3.14 4.60
C VAL A 290 -5.77 -2.14 5.40
N GLN A 291 -4.81 -2.63 6.17
CA GLN A 291 -3.91 -1.78 6.96
C GLN A 291 -2.58 -2.50 7.19
N ASP A 292 -1.47 -1.78 7.00
CA ASP A 292 -0.13 -2.30 7.30
C ASP A 292 0.02 -2.67 8.77
N GLU A 293 0.77 -3.72 9.04
CA GLU A 293 0.95 -4.24 10.39
C GLU A 293 1.67 -3.23 11.31
N GLY A 294 2.65 -2.49 10.80
CA GLY A 294 3.29 -1.39 11.54
C GLY A 294 2.31 -0.26 11.87
N SER A 295 1.40 0.05 10.94
CA SER A 295 0.32 1.03 11.17
C SER A 295 -0.71 0.56 12.21
N GLN A 296 -0.97 -0.77 12.30
CA GLN A 296 -1.79 -1.35 13.38
C GLN A 296 -1.07 -1.24 14.72
N LEU A 297 0.22 -1.61 14.76
CA LEU A 297 1.04 -1.63 15.97
C LEU A 297 1.12 -0.26 16.67
N VAL A 298 1.30 0.83 15.92
CA VAL A 298 1.38 2.17 16.53
C VAL A 298 0.05 2.62 17.14
N ALA A 299 -1.09 2.22 16.56
CA ALA A 299 -2.41 2.48 17.13
C ALA A 299 -2.66 1.62 18.37
N LEU A 300 -2.30 0.34 18.33
CA LEU A 300 -2.37 -0.58 19.47
C LEU A 300 -1.45 -0.12 20.62
N ALA A 301 -0.25 0.38 20.30
CA ALA A 301 0.70 0.90 21.30
C ALA A 301 0.14 2.15 22.01
N LEU A 302 -0.50 3.08 21.29
CA LEU A 302 -1.18 4.20 21.93
C LEU A 302 -2.29 3.68 22.88
N ALA A 303 -3.09 2.71 22.44
CA ALA A 303 -4.13 2.14 23.27
C ALA A 303 -3.60 1.37 24.50
N ALA A 304 -2.38 0.82 24.42
CA ALA A 304 -1.71 0.10 25.52
C ALA A 304 -0.88 1.00 26.44
N ALA A 305 -0.54 2.23 26.01
CA ALA A 305 0.26 3.15 26.80
C ALA A 305 -0.42 3.47 28.15
N PRO A 306 0.34 3.63 29.26
CA PRO A 306 -0.24 3.94 30.55
C PRO A 306 -0.84 5.36 30.57
N VAL A 307 -2.06 5.50 31.06
CA VAL A 307 -2.78 6.76 31.27
C VAL A 307 -3.27 6.81 32.72
N GLU A 308 -3.21 7.98 33.36
CA GLU A 308 -3.67 8.16 34.72
C GLU A 308 -5.17 8.47 34.76
N GLY A 309 -5.91 7.83 35.69
CA GLY A 309 -7.34 8.05 35.88
C GLY A 309 -8.25 7.34 34.87
N GLU A 310 -9.53 7.68 34.92
CA GLU A 310 -10.54 7.12 34.01
C GLU A 310 -10.47 7.78 32.63
N GLU A 311 -10.74 7.00 31.59
CA GLU A 311 -10.72 7.46 30.20
C GLU A 311 -12.17 7.65 29.70
N SER A 312 -12.39 8.70 28.93
CA SER A 312 -13.70 9.05 28.34
C SER A 312 -13.63 9.44 26.87
N ARG A 313 -12.52 10.08 26.44
CA ARG A 313 -12.39 10.63 25.07
C ARG A 313 -10.99 10.43 24.51
N TRP A 314 -10.92 9.90 23.30
CA TRP A 314 -9.70 9.80 22.51
C TRP A 314 -9.79 10.70 21.28
N LEU A 315 -8.66 11.07 20.72
CA LEU A 315 -8.55 11.90 19.51
C LEU A 315 -7.59 11.25 18.49
N ASP A 316 -8.03 11.12 17.24
CA ASP A 316 -7.15 10.94 16.08
C ASP A 316 -7.12 12.28 15.32
N LEU A 317 -6.01 13.02 15.46
CA LEU A 317 -5.91 14.41 15.01
C LEU A 317 -5.78 14.55 13.49
N CYS A 318 -5.26 13.52 12.80
CA CYS A 318 -5.03 13.48 11.36
C CYS A 318 -5.59 12.18 10.75
N ALA A 319 -6.88 11.96 10.92
CA ALA A 319 -7.55 10.68 10.78
C ALA A 319 -7.55 10.03 9.38
N GLY A 320 -7.41 10.81 8.31
CA GLY A 320 -7.56 10.30 6.95
C GLY A 320 -6.46 9.34 6.49
N PRO A 321 -6.82 8.26 5.82
CA PRO A 321 -8.15 7.90 5.30
C PRO A 321 -9.01 7.03 6.24
N GLY A 322 -8.68 6.88 7.55
CA GLY A 322 -9.53 6.23 8.53
C GLY A 322 -9.04 4.85 9.05
N GLY A 323 -7.90 4.35 8.57
CA GLY A 323 -7.43 3.02 9.00
C GLY A 323 -7.10 2.95 10.49
N LYS A 324 -6.32 3.92 11.01
CA LYS A 324 -5.99 4.01 12.43
C LYS A 324 -7.21 4.40 13.27
N SER A 325 -8.00 5.38 12.79
CA SER A 325 -9.26 5.79 13.46
C SER A 325 -10.23 4.62 13.67
N ALA A 326 -10.39 3.75 12.67
CA ALA A 326 -11.30 2.63 12.75
C ALA A 326 -10.81 1.55 13.74
N LEU A 327 -9.49 1.34 13.85
CA LEU A 327 -8.91 0.44 14.85
C LEU A 327 -9.00 1.05 16.25
N LEU A 328 -8.62 2.32 16.42
CA LEU A 328 -8.73 3.02 17.70
C LEU A 328 -10.19 3.13 18.17
N GLY A 329 -11.12 3.42 17.25
CA GLY A 329 -12.54 3.50 17.56
C GLY A 329 -13.13 2.17 18.00
N ALA A 330 -12.66 1.05 17.42
CA ALA A 330 -13.05 -0.28 17.86
C ALA A 330 -12.55 -0.57 19.30
N LEU A 331 -11.28 -0.24 19.59
CA LEU A 331 -10.69 -0.39 20.93
C LEU A 331 -11.33 0.56 21.96
N ALA A 332 -11.65 1.79 21.55
CA ALA A 332 -12.34 2.77 22.41
C ALA A 332 -13.76 2.30 22.75
N ALA A 333 -14.50 1.79 21.76
CA ALA A 333 -15.85 1.27 21.96
C ALA A 333 -15.89 0.09 22.96
N GLU A 334 -14.93 -0.83 22.91
CA GLU A 334 -14.81 -1.92 23.90
C GLU A 334 -14.59 -1.41 25.34
N ARG A 335 -14.00 -0.20 25.48
CA ARG A 335 -13.75 0.43 26.78
C ARG A 335 -14.83 1.42 27.21
N GLY A 336 -15.88 1.61 26.39
CA GLY A 336 -16.89 2.64 26.63
C GLY A 336 -16.40 4.07 26.41
N VAL A 337 -15.32 4.26 25.68
CA VAL A 337 -14.67 5.54 25.40
C VAL A 337 -15.12 6.08 24.03
N HIS A 338 -15.24 7.40 23.90
CA HIS A 338 -15.62 8.07 22.66
C HIS A 338 -14.38 8.50 21.86
N LEU A 339 -14.30 8.14 20.59
CA LEU A 339 -13.26 8.59 19.67
C LEU A 339 -13.73 9.80 18.85
N VAL A 340 -12.94 10.86 18.85
CA VAL A 340 -13.04 11.95 17.86
C VAL A 340 -11.98 11.74 16.78
N ALA A 341 -12.42 11.68 15.52
CA ALA A 341 -11.53 11.53 14.35
C ALA A 341 -11.59 12.82 13.52
N ASN A 342 -10.52 13.62 13.56
CA ASN A 342 -10.43 14.89 12.86
C ASN A 342 -9.64 14.77 11.56
N GLU A 343 -10.13 15.36 10.47
CA GLU A 343 -9.45 15.38 9.17
C GLU A 343 -9.72 16.69 8.45
N VAL A 344 -8.66 17.39 8.06
CA VAL A 344 -8.76 18.71 7.42
C VAL A 344 -9.44 18.67 6.04
N ALA A 345 -9.26 17.60 5.27
CA ALA A 345 -9.77 17.48 3.91
C ALA A 345 -11.17 16.81 3.87
N PRO A 346 -12.24 17.51 3.41
CA PRO A 346 -13.60 16.95 3.43
C PRO A 346 -13.76 15.64 2.66
N HIS A 347 -13.02 15.46 1.57
CA HIS A 347 -13.05 14.22 0.79
C HIS A 347 -12.39 13.05 1.56
N ARG A 348 -11.34 13.29 2.36
CA ARG A 348 -10.70 12.28 3.21
C ARG A 348 -11.55 11.98 4.44
N ALA A 349 -12.20 13.00 5.04
CA ALA A 349 -13.16 12.81 6.12
C ALA A 349 -14.32 11.88 5.72
N ARG A 350 -14.76 11.91 4.45
CA ARG A 350 -15.72 10.91 3.93
C ARG A 350 -15.16 9.49 3.96
N LEU A 351 -13.87 9.29 3.66
CA LEU A 351 -13.24 7.98 3.75
C LEU A 351 -13.12 7.50 5.21
N VAL A 352 -12.86 8.43 6.14
CA VAL A 352 -12.87 8.12 7.59
C VAL A 352 -14.25 7.61 8.01
N ARG A 353 -15.35 8.32 7.64
CA ARG A 353 -16.73 7.87 7.92
C ARG A 353 -17.02 6.48 7.32
N GLN A 354 -16.55 6.20 6.13
CA GLN A 354 -16.69 4.87 5.52
C GLN A 354 -15.91 3.81 6.29
N SER A 355 -14.69 4.12 6.72
CA SER A 355 -13.85 3.20 7.47
C SER A 355 -14.39 2.91 8.87
N THR A 356 -15.10 3.85 9.49
CA THR A 356 -15.68 3.73 10.85
C THR A 356 -17.14 3.32 10.85
N ALA A 357 -17.74 3.05 9.69
CA ALA A 357 -19.19 2.85 9.54
C ALA A 357 -19.76 1.65 10.31
N ALA A 358 -18.95 0.65 10.67
CA ALA A 358 -19.38 -0.49 11.47
C ALA A 358 -19.33 -0.24 12.99
N LEU A 359 -18.72 0.86 13.42
CA LEU A 359 -18.64 1.21 14.84
C LEU A 359 -20.00 1.70 15.37
N PRO A 360 -20.31 1.50 16.65
CA PRO A 360 -21.50 2.10 17.24
C PRO A 360 -21.52 3.61 17.03
N PRO A 361 -22.64 4.21 16.56
CA PRO A 361 -22.68 5.65 16.25
C PRO A 361 -22.31 6.55 17.43
N ALA A 362 -22.57 6.11 18.65
CA ALA A 362 -22.23 6.86 19.88
C ALA A 362 -20.74 6.76 20.25
N SER A 363 -19.96 5.86 19.63
CA SER A 363 -18.55 5.63 19.99
C SER A 363 -17.57 6.42 19.13
N VAL A 364 -17.99 7.02 18.01
CA VAL A 364 -17.11 7.74 17.10
C VAL A 364 -17.78 8.96 16.50
N GLU A 365 -17.08 10.08 16.55
CA GLU A 365 -17.41 11.33 15.83
C GLU A 365 -16.35 11.62 14.77
N VAL A 366 -16.77 11.91 13.53
CA VAL A 366 -15.84 12.31 12.44
C VAL A 366 -16.03 13.79 12.13
N ARG A 367 -15.04 14.59 12.47
CA ARG A 367 -14.98 16.04 12.23
C ARG A 367 -14.21 16.37 10.95
N THR A 368 -14.52 17.54 10.42
CA THR A 368 -13.70 18.15 9.36
C THR A 368 -13.20 19.49 9.90
N GLY A 369 -11.91 19.55 10.22
CA GLY A 369 -11.29 20.74 10.85
C GLY A 369 -9.79 20.71 10.76
N ASP A 370 -9.18 21.86 11.03
CA ASP A 370 -7.73 21.99 11.09
C ASP A 370 -7.23 21.44 12.43
N GLY A 371 -6.39 20.39 12.38
CA GLY A 371 -5.82 19.78 13.57
C GLY A 371 -4.95 20.72 14.42
N ARG A 372 -4.46 21.81 13.83
CA ARG A 372 -3.62 22.79 14.52
C ARG A 372 -4.39 23.63 15.55
N THR A 373 -5.72 23.74 15.41
CA THR A 373 -6.55 24.56 16.32
C THR A 373 -7.20 23.76 17.44
N VAL A 374 -7.21 22.41 17.36
CA VAL A 374 -7.92 21.55 18.33
C VAL A 374 -7.44 21.76 19.76
N GLY A 375 -6.14 21.99 19.97
CA GLY A 375 -5.59 22.23 21.29
C GLY A 375 -6.05 23.56 21.93
N GLU A 376 -6.38 24.58 21.13
CA GLU A 376 -6.95 25.84 21.57
C GLU A 376 -8.47 25.73 21.81
N GLU A 377 -9.15 24.97 20.93
CA GLU A 377 -10.61 24.79 20.98
C GLU A 377 -11.05 23.87 22.12
N GLU A 378 -10.28 22.80 22.39
CA GLU A 378 -10.59 21.78 23.41
C GLU A 378 -9.35 21.46 24.29
N PRO A 379 -8.80 22.43 25.04
CA PRO A 379 -7.61 22.21 25.87
C PRO A 379 -7.87 21.18 26.97
N GLY A 380 -7.00 20.15 27.06
CA GLY A 380 -7.15 19.10 28.05
C GLY A 380 -8.41 18.22 27.89
N GLY A 381 -8.99 18.20 26.69
CA GLY A 381 -10.24 17.50 26.42
C GLY A 381 -10.12 16.00 26.14
N TYR A 382 -8.89 15.45 26.05
CA TYR A 382 -8.67 14.09 25.59
C TYR A 382 -7.68 13.31 26.47
N ASP A 383 -7.96 12.02 26.64
CA ASP A 383 -7.11 11.10 27.40
C ASP A 383 -5.94 10.58 26.58
N ARG A 384 -6.20 10.26 25.31
CA ARG A 384 -5.23 9.80 24.33
C ARG A 384 -5.38 10.58 23.03
N VAL A 385 -4.26 11.02 22.46
CA VAL A 385 -4.23 11.70 21.19
C VAL A 385 -3.28 10.99 20.24
N LEU A 386 -3.75 10.60 19.06
CA LEU A 386 -2.93 10.14 17.95
C LEU A 386 -2.64 11.31 17.00
N VAL A 387 -1.39 11.54 16.71
CA VAL A 387 -0.92 12.42 15.64
C VAL A 387 -0.24 11.57 14.57
N ASP A 388 -1.02 10.99 13.64
CA ASP A 388 -0.46 10.36 12.42
C ASP A 388 -0.12 11.47 11.42
N ALA A 389 1.03 12.08 11.62
CA ALA A 389 1.38 13.35 10.99
C ALA A 389 1.61 13.22 9.47
N PRO A 390 1.15 14.20 8.67
CA PRO A 390 1.54 14.30 7.27
C PRO A 390 3.07 14.35 7.15
N CYS A 391 3.66 13.47 6.31
CA CYS A 391 5.10 13.32 6.19
C CYS A 391 5.52 13.00 4.75
N THR A 392 6.82 12.86 4.50
CA THR A 392 7.34 12.45 3.19
C THR A 392 6.88 11.06 2.77
N GLY A 393 6.55 10.18 3.73
CA GLY A 393 6.12 8.81 3.47
C GLY A 393 7.25 7.86 3.07
N LEU A 394 8.50 8.16 3.40
CA LEU A 394 9.66 7.34 3.05
C LEU A 394 9.68 5.95 3.70
N GLY A 395 8.87 5.72 4.72
CA GLY A 395 8.68 4.39 5.33
C GLY A 395 7.65 3.51 4.60
N ALA A 396 6.85 4.08 3.68
CA ALA A 396 5.78 3.37 2.96
C ALA A 396 6.09 3.14 1.47
N LEU A 397 7.37 3.19 1.06
CA LEU A 397 7.81 3.12 -0.33
C LEU A 397 7.47 1.80 -1.02
N ARG A 398 7.32 0.71 -0.27
CA ARG A 398 6.86 -0.58 -0.78
C ARG A 398 5.46 -0.51 -1.39
N ARG A 399 4.56 0.28 -0.76
CA ARG A 399 3.15 0.45 -1.14
C ARG A 399 2.93 1.61 -2.09
N ARG A 400 3.75 2.66 -1.98
CA ARG A 400 3.69 3.90 -2.75
C ARG A 400 5.05 4.22 -3.36
N PRO A 401 5.52 3.40 -4.30
CA PRO A 401 6.87 3.54 -4.86
C PRO A 401 7.08 4.87 -5.57
N GLU A 402 6.02 5.48 -6.12
CA GLU A 402 6.04 6.78 -6.75
C GLU A 402 6.40 7.92 -5.79
N SER A 403 6.12 7.77 -4.50
CA SER A 403 6.40 8.80 -3.47
C SER A 403 7.87 9.17 -3.42
N ARG A 404 8.79 8.21 -3.63
CA ARG A 404 10.24 8.47 -3.62
C ARG A 404 10.69 9.45 -4.72
N TRP A 405 9.93 9.57 -5.81
CA TRP A 405 10.24 10.42 -6.95
C TRP A 405 9.48 11.74 -6.95
N ARG A 406 8.42 11.84 -6.15
CA ARG A 406 7.63 13.07 -5.97
C ARG A 406 8.21 13.98 -4.93
N ARG A 407 8.64 13.39 -3.81
CA ARG A 407 9.19 14.14 -2.69
C ARG A 407 10.59 14.64 -3.01
N ARG A 408 10.86 15.84 -2.53
CA ARG A 408 12.15 16.53 -2.68
C ARG A 408 12.61 17.03 -1.30
N PRO A 409 13.91 17.27 -1.12
CA PRO A 409 14.43 17.86 0.13
C PRO A 409 13.77 19.20 0.49
N GLU A 410 13.35 19.97 -0.52
CA GLU A 410 12.72 21.28 -0.37
C GLU A 410 11.30 21.20 0.23
N ASP A 411 10.68 20.04 0.24
CA ASP A 411 9.36 19.82 0.87
C ASP A 411 9.48 19.69 2.40
N LEU A 412 10.65 19.32 2.92
CA LEU A 412 10.86 19.04 4.34
C LEU A 412 10.56 20.23 5.27
N PRO A 413 11.00 21.47 5.02
CA PRO A 413 10.70 22.58 5.93
C PRO A 413 9.20 22.82 6.12
N GLY A 414 8.40 22.72 5.06
CA GLY A 414 6.95 22.88 5.15
C GLY A 414 6.29 21.74 5.95
N LEU A 415 6.73 20.49 5.72
CA LEU A 415 6.21 19.33 6.45
C LEU A 415 6.58 19.36 7.91
N THR A 416 7.84 19.65 8.26
CA THR A 416 8.30 19.68 9.65
C THR A 416 7.70 20.84 10.44
N GLY A 417 7.44 21.98 9.80
CA GLY A 417 6.67 23.09 10.39
C GLY A 417 5.26 22.65 10.78
N LEU A 418 4.53 22.05 9.82
CA LEU A 418 3.18 21.52 10.05
C LEU A 418 3.16 20.42 11.13
N GLN A 419 4.12 19.51 11.11
CA GLN A 419 4.25 18.42 12.09
C GLN A 419 4.44 18.96 13.51
N ARG A 420 5.22 20.03 13.66
CA ARG A 420 5.42 20.70 14.96
C ARG A 420 4.12 21.35 15.45
N GLU A 421 3.44 22.11 14.59
CA GLU A 421 2.16 22.76 14.94
C GLU A 421 1.10 21.73 15.34
N LEU A 422 1.02 20.61 14.64
CA LEU A 422 0.09 19.52 14.98
C LEU A 422 0.43 18.84 16.31
N LEU A 423 1.73 18.61 16.60
CA LEU A 423 2.15 18.02 17.85
C LEU A 423 1.91 18.98 19.03
N GLU A 424 2.18 20.26 18.87
CA GLU A 424 1.89 21.28 19.89
C GLU A 424 0.38 21.35 20.18
N SER A 425 -0.48 21.33 19.16
CA SER A 425 -1.93 21.28 19.32
C SER A 425 -2.36 20.01 20.07
N ALA A 426 -1.80 18.86 19.75
CA ALA A 426 -2.11 17.59 20.42
C ALA A 426 -1.69 17.61 21.91
N LEU A 427 -0.52 18.19 22.21
CA LEU A 427 -0.01 18.34 23.60
C LEU A 427 -0.86 19.31 24.41
N ALA A 428 -1.51 20.30 23.79
CA ALA A 428 -2.47 21.17 24.45
C ALA A 428 -3.84 20.49 24.63
N ALA A 429 -4.27 19.69 23.64
CA ALA A 429 -5.54 18.97 23.66
C ALA A 429 -5.57 17.79 24.65
N VAL A 430 -4.43 17.16 24.93
CA VAL A 430 -4.37 16.07 25.92
C VAL A 430 -4.45 16.61 27.33
N ARG A 431 -5.24 15.91 28.20
CA ARG A 431 -5.33 16.29 29.62
C ARG A 431 -4.07 15.91 30.43
N PRO A 432 -3.86 16.49 31.62
CA PRO A 432 -2.88 15.98 32.56
C PRO A 432 -3.09 14.49 32.86
N GLY A 433 -1.99 13.72 32.90
CA GLY A 433 -2.02 12.25 33.00
C GLY A 433 -2.35 11.50 31.70
N GLY A 434 -2.75 12.22 30.64
CA GLY A 434 -3.03 11.65 29.31
C GLY A 434 -1.79 11.51 28.44
N VAL A 435 -1.91 10.84 27.29
CA VAL A 435 -0.78 10.47 26.40
C VAL A 435 -1.03 10.89 24.96
N VAL A 436 -0.03 11.47 24.33
CA VAL A 436 0.06 11.74 22.89
C VAL A 436 0.98 10.73 22.23
N ALA A 437 0.54 10.08 21.14
CA ALA A 437 1.37 9.33 20.24
C ALA A 437 1.67 10.17 19.00
N TYR A 438 2.92 10.57 18.81
CA TYR A 438 3.39 11.16 17.58
C TYR A 438 3.90 10.05 16.66
N VAL A 439 3.33 9.97 15.47
CA VAL A 439 3.57 8.90 14.51
C VAL A 439 3.84 9.48 13.13
N THR A 440 4.82 8.92 12.42
CA THR A 440 5.01 9.15 10.99
C THR A 440 5.30 7.85 10.26
N CYS A 441 4.90 7.76 8.98
CA CYS A 441 5.38 6.72 8.10
C CYS A 441 6.64 7.18 7.33
N SER A 442 7.58 7.78 8.05
CA SER A 442 8.87 8.25 7.54
C SER A 442 9.96 8.00 8.57
N PRO A 443 11.11 7.44 8.19
CA PRO A 443 12.27 7.35 9.06
C PRO A 443 13.17 8.60 9.01
N HIS A 444 12.78 9.66 8.30
CA HIS A 444 13.60 10.86 8.16
C HIS A 444 13.72 11.61 9.49
N LEU A 445 14.96 11.82 9.98
CA LEU A 445 15.22 12.40 11.31
C LEU A 445 14.56 13.76 11.53
N ALA A 446 14.48 14.61 10.50
CA ALA A 446 13.81 15.91 10.61
C ALA A 446 12.30 15.79 10.83
N GLU A 447 11.68 14.67 10.44
CA GLU A 447 10.23 14.40 10.57
C GLU A 447 9.91 13.54 11.80
N THR A 448 10.90 13.06 12.53
CA THR A 448 10.78 12.12 13.65
C THR A 448 11.35 12.72 14.93
N SER A 449 12.51 12.26 15.35
CA SER A 449 13.14 12.67 16.63
C SER A 449 13.37 14.18 16.74
N ALA A 450 13.63 14.90 15.65
CA ALA A 450 13.82 16.34 15.69
C ALA A 450 12.54 17.10 16.02
N VAL A 451 11.39 16.71 15.45
CA VAL A 451 10.08 17.31 15.77
C VAL A 451 9.72 17.09 17.23
N VAL A 452 9.92 15.86 17.73
CA VAL A 452 9.65 15.53 19.14
C VAL A 452 10.58 16.30 20.08
N ALA A 453 11.87 16.35 19.77
CA ALA A 453 12.83 17.10 20.58
C ALA A 453 12.54 18.61 20.62
N ASP A 454 12.09 19.18 19.49
CA ASP A 454 11.70 20.59 19.42
C ASP A 454 10.45 20.87 20.27
N ALA A 455 9.43 20.02 20.19
CA ALA A 455 8.18 20.19 20.94
C ALA A 455 8.36 20.01 22.46
N LEU A 456 9.35 19.23 22.90
CA LEU A 456 9.63 18.99 24.30
C LEU A 456 10.64 19.99 24.90
N ARG A 457 11.24 20.85 24.07
CA ARG A 457 12.28 21.76 24.53
C ARG A 457 11.77 22.79 25.57
N GLY A 458 12.30 22.73 26.77
CA GLY A 458 11.91 23.63 27.88
C GLY A 458 10.53 23.34 28.48
N ARG A 459 9.95 22.18 28.20
CA ARG A 459 8.66 21.75 28.74
C ARG A 459 8.88 20.75 29.90
N GLU A 460 8.73 21.25 31.13
CA GLU A 460 8.82 20.42 32.35
C GLU A 460 7.52 19.68 32.68
N ASP A 461 6.43 20.06 32.02
CA ASP A 461 5.10 19.46 32.13
C ASP A 461 4.90 18.25 31.21
N LEU A 462 5.94 17.80 30.51
CA LEU A 462 5.88 16.70 29.57
C LEU A 462 6.94 15.64 29.89
N THR A 463 6.50 14.37 29.96
CA THR A 463 7.39 13.22 30.10
C THR A 463 7.36 12.35 28.86
N ARG A 464 8.53 12.03 28.32
CA ARG A 464 8.70 11.08 27.22
C ARG A 464 8.62 9.66 27.76
N LEU A 465 7.61 8.89 27.33
CA LEU A 465 7.43 7.50 27.72
C LEU A 465 8.27 6.56 26.85
N ASP A 466 8.59 5.38 27.38
CA ASP A 466 9.23 4.33 26.58
C ASP A 466 8.21 3.65 25.63
N ALA A 467 8.21 4.07 24.36
CA ALA A 467 7.34 3.52 23.32
C ALA A 467 7.61 2.03 23.04
N ARG A 468 8.81 1.51 23.39
CA ARG A 468 9.15 0.09 23.22
C ARG A 468 8.30 -0.80 24.13
N GLU A 469 8.05 -0.36 25.37
CA GLU A 469 7.20 -1.08 26.32
C GLU A 469 5.75 -1.13 25.83
N ALA A 470 5.20 0.00 25.40
CA ALA A 470 3.85 0.07 24.86
C ALA A 470 3.72 -0.78 23.58
N LEU A 471 4.73 -0.78 22.72
CA LEU A 471 4.73 -1.56 21.50
C LEU A 471 4.85 -3.08 21.76
N ARG A 472 5.66 -3.50 22.75
CA ARG A 472 5.73 -4.89 23.19
C ARG A 472 4.42 -5.36 23.80
N ALA A 473 3.78 -4.52 24.62
CA ALA A 473 2.46 -4.83 25.18
C ALA A 473 1.37 -4.95 24.12
N ALA A 474 1.50 -4.18 23.03
CA ALA A 474 0.58 -4.20 21.90
C ALA A 474 0.82 -5.38 20.92
N ALA A 475 2.02 -5.91 20.89
CA ALA A 475 2.40 -6.97 19.95
C ALA A 475 1.97 -8.35 20.44
N GLY A 476 1.70 -9.26 19.48
CA GLY A 476 1.43 -10.67 19.77
C GLY A 476 2.68 -11.53 19.91
N GLY A 477 3.87 -10.93 19.98
CA GLY A 477 5.17 -11.62 20.08
C GLY A 477 6.31 -10.65 20.33
N ASP A 478 7.51 -11.20 20.50
CA ASP A 478 8.71 -10.39 20.74
C ASP A 478 9.17 -9.65 19.47
N LEU A 479 9.09 -8.32 19.51
CA LEU A 479 9.53 -7.44 18.43
C LEU A 479 11.04 -7.17 18.57
N PRO A 480 11.85 -7.60 17.60
CA PRO A 480 13.30 -7.38 17.66
C PRO A 480 13.66 -5.93 17.34
N ALA A 481 14.86 -5.53 17.72
CA ALA A 481 15.54 -4.34 17.20
C ALA A 481 14.75 -3.03 17.30
N LEU A 482 14.09 -2.80 18.43
CA LEU A 482 13.34 -1.55 18.71
C LEU A 482 14.24 -0.34 19.04
N GLY A 483 15.56 -0.53 19.07
CA GLY A 483 16.53 0.51 19.44
C GLY A 483 16.74 0.65 20.95
N GLU A 484 17.56 1.62 21.35
CA GLU A 484 17.94 1.86 22.75
C GLU A 484 17.20 3.05 23.38
N GLY A 485 16.76 3.99 22.55
CA GLY A 485 16.04 5.20 23.00
C GLY A 485 14.56 4.94 23.34
N PRO A 486 13.85 5.93 23.89
CA PRO A 486 12.45 5.80 24.24
C PRO A 486 11.53 5.72 23.01
N ASP A 487 11.95 6.25 21.86
CA ASP A 487 11.19 6.16 20.62
C ASP A 487 11.47 4.87 19.87
N VAL A 488 10.56 4.53 18.97
CA VAL A 488 10.69 3.35 18.10
C VAL A 488 10.65 3.75 16.64
N GLN A 489 11.56 3.16 15.86
CA GLN A 489 11.50 3.13 14.40
C GLN A 489 11.37 1.68 13.94
N LEU A 490 10.24 1.36 13.30
CA LEU A 490 10.09 0.08 12.60
C LEU A 490 10.75 0.14 11.22
N TRP A 491 11.34 -0.97 10.81
CA TRP A 491 12.14 -1.06 9.59
C TRP A 491 11.62 -2.12 8.63
N PRO A 492 11.42 -1.82 7.33
CA PRO A 492 10.94 -2.79 6.35
C PRO A 492 11.78 -4.07 6.25
N HIS A 493 13.11 -3.98 6.31
CA HIS A 493 14.02 -5.12 6.20
C HIS A 493 14.08 -5.99 7.46
N VAL A 494 13.73 -5.43 8.63
CA VAL A 494 13.75 -6.13 9.92
C VAL A 494 12.38 -6.69 10.28
N HIS A 495 11.37 -5.82 10.22
CA HIS A 495 10.03 -6.14 10.70
C HIS A 495 9.08 -6.61 9.59
N GLY A 496 9.41 -6.36 8.32
CA GLY A 496 8.52 -6.66 7.20
C GLY A 496 7.28 -5.75 7.12
N THR A 497 7.25 -4.67 7.92
CA THR A 497 6.19 -3.65 7.97
C THR A 497 6.60 -2.38 7.22
N ASP A 498 5.70 -1.42 7.12
CA ASP A 498 6.10 -0.05 6.76
C ASP A 498 7.01 0.54 7.84
N GLY A 499 7.90 1.45 7.44
CA GLY A 499 8.84 2.12 8.34
C GLY A 499 8.13 3.17 9.18
N MET A 500 7.48 2.74 10.27
CA MET A 500 6.74 3.61 11.17
C MET A 500 7.63 4.10 12.30
N PHE A 501 7.57 5.40 12.56
CA PHE A 501 8.13 6.02 13.77
C PHE A 501 7.03 6.21 14.81
N LEU A 502 7.35 5.99 16.08
CA LEU A 502 6.46 6.20 17.22
C LEU A 502 7.23 6.85 18.37
N ALA A 503 6.73 7.98 18.85
CA ALA A 503 7.09 8.57 20.14
C ALA A 503 5.84 8.73 21.00
N LEU A 504 5.95 8.45 22.29
CA LEU A 504 4.89 8.62 23.28
C LEU A 504 5.28 9.73 24.27
N VAL A 505 4.37 10.68 24.47
CA VAL A 505 4.57 11.81 25.38
C VAL A 505 3.37 11.87 26.31
N ARG A 506 3.62 11.82 27.62
CA ARG A 506 2.62 12.06 28.64
C ARG A 506 2.65 13.52 29.07
N ARG A 507 1.48 14.13 29.24
CA ARG A 507 1.34 15.40 29.91
C ARG A 507 1.25 15.15 31.40
N ASP A 508 2.20 15.67 32.15
CA ASP A 508 2.23 15.56 33.61
C ASP A 508 1.24 16.58 34.24
N ARG A 509 1.07 16.50 35.55
CA ARG A 509 0.13 17.35 36.30
C ARG A 509 0.67 18.78 36.48
#